data_0eda82f303da4113af2f5421e029c926
#
_entry.id   0eda82f303da4113af2f5421e029c926
#
_cell.length_a   1.000
_cell.length_b   1.000
_cell.length_c   1.000
_cell.angle_alpha   90.00
_cell.angle_beta   90.00
_cell.angle_gamma   90.00
#
_symmetry.space_group_name_H-M   'P 1'
#
loop_
_entity.id
_entity.type
_entity.pdbx_description
1 polymer ?
#
loop_
_entity_poly.entity_id
_entity_poly.type
_entity_poly.pdbx_seq_one_letter_code
_entity_poly.pdbx_strand_id
1 'polypeptide(L)'
;MSGRDGRRVAVVLFNLGGPDGPAAVRPFLANLFSDPAIIDLPGLIRRPLANFIAARRETSAQANYAIMGGGSPLLPETQKQAQALQAALAAAHPGDVVRTFIAMRYWNPLTEQAAAEVAAFAPDEIVLLPLYPQFSTTTTASSLKRWHEVYRGPGRSRAVCCYPRAEGWIAALAEGVRAKLAEAGDAPVRVLFSAHGVPEKIIDGRGDPYQEQVQATCAAVAQAAGLVDWAICYQSRVGPLKWLGPSTVEAIEQAGADGVGVVVTPVAFVSEHIETLVELDVEYAELAHRLGVAPYLRVPAAGVAPAFIAALAGAVGQALGRAGVSPYGPGCAGRWAACPC
;
A
#
# COMPACT_ATOMS: atom_id res chain seq x y z
N MET A 1 43.45 10.14 14.96
CA MET A 1 42.41 10.32 13.93
C MET A 1 41.32 9.30 14.28
N SER A 2 40.25 9.72 14.93
CA SER A 2 39.12 8.87 15.30
C SER A 2 38.44 8.44 13.99
N GLY A 3 38.49 7.13 13.68
CA GLY A 3 37.72 6.57 12.59
C GLY A 3 36.26 6.89 12.84
N ARG A 4 35.62 7.67 11.98
CA ARG A 4 34.15 7.79 11.99
C ARG A 4 33.63 6.39 11.66
N ASP A 5 32.96 5.78 12.63
CA ASP A 5 32.03 4.71 12.33
C ASP A 5 31.16 5.17 11.15
N GLY A 6 30.80 4.25 10.23
CA GLY A 6 30.05 4.59 9.03
C GLY A 6 28.78 5.39 9.34
N ARG A 7 28.27 6.17 8.39
CA ARG A 7 27.06 6.96 8.52
C ARG A 7 25.90 6.06 8.95
N ARG A 8 25.14 6.48 9.97
CA ARG A 8 23.98 5.75 10.48
C ARG A 8 22.72 6.18 9.70
N VAL A 9 22.14 5.25 8.97
CA VAL A 9 20.96 5.49 8.15
C VAL A 9 19.78 4.71 8.70
N ALA A 10 18.73 5.41 9.11
CA ALA A 10 17.45 4.81 9.46
C ALA A 10 16.52 4.84 8.26
N VAL A 11 15.91 3.71 7.90
CA VAL A 11 14.86 3.62 6.89
C VAL A 11 13.56 3.23 7.56
N VAL A 12 12.57 4.12 7.54
CA VAL A 12 11.28 3.93 8.20
C VAL A 12 10.24 3.50 7.16
N LEU A 13 9.81 2.25 7.23
CA LEU A 13 8.77 1.70 6.37
C LEU A 13 7.41 2.01 6.99
N PHE A 14 6.59 2.78 6.28
CA PHE A 14 5.21 3.05 6.69
C PHE A 14 4.25 2.07 6.05
N ASN A 15 3.33 1.53 6.85
CA ASN A 15 2.22 0.73 6.37
C ASN A 15 0.97 1.01 7.22
N LEU A 16 -0.19 0.53 6.77
CA LEU A 16 -1.48 0.79 7.40
C LEU A 16 -1.56 0.20 8.81
N GLY A 17 -1.04 -1.02 8.98
CA GLY A 17 -1.26 -1.84 10.15
C GLY A 17 -2.54 -2.66 10.03
N GLY A 18 -2.65 -3.67 10.88
CA GLY A 18 -3.83 -4.52 10.97
C GLY A 18 -3.87 -5.22 12.31
N PRO A 19 -5.05 -5.65 12.78
CA PRO A 19 -5.19 -6.28 14.09
C PRO A 19 -4.44 -7.61 14.12
N ASP A 20 -3.73 -7.86 15.19
CA ASP A 20 -2.94 -9.08 15.45
C ASP A 20 -3.75 -10.19 16.15
N GLY A 21 -5.05 -9.96 16.36
CA GLY A 21 -5.98 -10.93 16.94
C GLY A 21 -7.38 -10.34 17.09
N PRO A 22 -8.38 -11.18 17.46
CA PRO A 22 -9.77 -10.75 17.53
C PRO A 22 -10.01 -9.56 18.48
N ALA A 23 -9.31 -9.51 19.62
CA ALA A 23 -9.43 -8.41 20.59
C ALA A 23 -8.86 -7.09 20.06
N ALA A 24 -7.96 -7.14 19.08
CA ALA A 24 -7.33 -5.97 18.45
C ALA A 24 -8.22 -5.32 17.37
N VAL A 25 -9.26 -6.00 16.87
CA VAL A 25 -10.07 -5.51 15.74
C VAL A 25 -10.76 -4.19 16.05
N ARG A 26 -11.46 -4.11 17.18
CA ARG A 26 -12.16 -2.88 17.57
C ARG A 26 -11.23 -1.69 17.82
N PRO A 27 -10.13 -1.81 18.60
CA PRO A 27 -9.17 -0.73 18.76
C PRO A 27 -8.51 -0.29 17.44
N PHE A 28 -8.17 -1.23 16.56
CA PHE A 28 -7.66 -0.92 15.23
C PHE A 28 -8.66 -0.09 14.41
N LEU A 29 -9.93 -0.49 14.33
CA LEU A 29 -10.97 0.26 13.64
C LEU A 29 -11.19 1.65 14.26
N ALA A 30 -11.15 1.76 15.58
CA ALA A 30 -11.26 3.04 16.27
C ALA A 30 -10.11 3.99 15.92
N ASN A 31 -8.87 3.48 15.84
CA ASN A 31 -7.71 4.26 15.39
C ASN A 31 -7.88 4.71 13.94
N LEU A 32 -8.26 3.80 13.04
CA LEU A 32 -8.47 4.07 11.61
C LEU A 32 -9.51 5.19 11.40
N PHE A 33 -10.69 5.06 12.00
CA PHE A 33 -11.76 6.05 11.84
C PHE A 33 -11.53 7.34 12.63
N SER A 34 -10.57 7.36 13.58
CA SER A 34 -10.15 8.57 14.29
C SER A 34 -9.19 9.46 13.49
N ASP A 35 -8.68 8.99 12.35
CA ASP A 35 -7.81 9.81 11.50
C ASP A 35 -8.63 10.89 10.75
N PRO A 36 -8.23 12.18 10.83
CA PRO A 36 -8.87 13.25 10.05
C PRO A 36 -8.71 13.07 8.54
N ALA A 37 -7.71 12.32 8.09
CA ALA A 37 -7.55 11.98 6.68
C ALA A 37 -8.67 11.06 6.17
N ILE A 38 -9.23 10.21 7.05
CA ILE A 38 -10.32 9.27 6.75
C ILE A 38 -11.68 9.91 7.01
N ILE A 39 -11.89 10.46 8.21
CA ILE A 39 -13.13 11.16 8.59
C ILE A 39 -12.79 12.62 8.88
N ASP A 40 -13.11 13.49 7.91
CA ASP A 40 -12.82 14.92 7.96
C ASP A 40 -13.88 15.68 8.76
N LEU A 41 -13.83 15.48 10.08
CA LEU A 41 -14.68 16.14 11.06
C LEU A 41 -13.85 16.65 12.23
N PRO A 42 -14.30 17.68 12.98
CA PRO A 42 -13.65 18.11 14.21
C PRO A 42 -13.46 16.95 15.20
N GLY A 43 -12.33 16.92 15.91
CA GLY A 43 -11.96 15.80 16.79
C GLY A 43 -12.99 15.44 17.86
N LEU A 44 -13.72 16.43 18.37
CA LEU A 44 -14.80 16.24 19.35
C LEU A 44 -15.98 15.43 18.81
N ILE A 45 -16.24 15.50 17.49
CA ILE A 45 -17.28 14.72 16.82
C ILE A 45 -16.69 13.44 16.25
N ARG A 46 -15.52 13.51 15.61
CA ARG A 46 -14.89 12.38 14.94
C ARG A 46 -14.60 11.21 15.90
N ARG A 47 -14.03 11.46 17.09
CA ARG A 47 -13.66 10.38 18.02
C ARG A 47 -14.86 9.57 18.53
N PRO A 48 -15.97 10.18 19.02
CA PRO A 48 -17.16 9.41 19.36
C PRO A 48 -17.73 8.63 18.16
N LEU A 49 -17.78 9.26 16.97
CA LEU A 49 -18.24 8.62 15.75
C LEU A 49 -17.35 7.42 15.35
N ALA A 50 -16.04 7.56 15.43
CA ALA A 50 -15.08 6.48 15.16
C ALA A 50 -15.32 5.27 16.08
N ASN A 51 -15.50 5.52 17.39
CA ASN A 51 -15.80 4.45 18.36
C ASN A 51 -17.15 3.77 18.07
N PHE A 52 -18.15 4.53 17.69
CA PHE A 52 -19.46 3.99 17.30
C PHE A 52 -19.36 3.12 16.04
N ILE A 53 -18.68 3.59 15.00
CA ILE A 53 -18.46 2.82 13.76
C ILE A 53 -17.65 1.55 14.06
N ALA A 54 -16.57 1.67 14.86
CA ALA A 54 -15.75 0.54 15.26
C ALA A 54 -16.57 -0.54 15.97
N ALA A 55 -17.41 -0.15 16.93
CA ALA A 55 -18.28 -1.08 17.64
C ALA A 55 -19.30 -1.77 16.72
N ARG A 56 -19.87 -1.03 15.77
CA ARG A 56 -20.86 -1.58 14.80
C ARG A 56 -20.22 -2.56 13.81
N ARG A 57 -18.94 -2.36 13.47
CA ARG A 57 -18.21 -3.17 12.47
C ARG A 57 -17.38 -4.29 13.10
N GLU A 58 -17.24 -4.33 14.42
CA GLU A 58 -16.38 -5.27 15.13
C GLU A 58 -16.66 -6.72 14.75
N THR A 59 -17.92 -7.16 14.87
CA THR A 59 -18.30 -8.56 14.63
C THR A 59 -18.06 -9.00 13.18
N SER A 60 -18.45 -8.17 12.21
CA SER A 60 -18.22 -8.50 10.79
C SER A 60 -16.73 -8.48 10.43
N ALA A 61 -15.97 -7.53 10.99
CA ALA A 61 -14.54 -7.51 10.77
C ALA A 61 -13.84 -8.70 11.44
N GLN A 62 -14.22 -9.09 12.65
CA GLN A 62 -13.69 -10.30 13.30
C GLN A 62 -13.95 -11.55 12.46
N ALA A 63 -15.15 -11.69 11.87
CA ALA A 63 -15.47 -12.80 10.98
C ALA A 63 -14.54 -12.83 9.75
N ASN A 64 -14.29 -11.68 9.13
CA ASN A 64 -13.36 -11.58 8.00
C ASN A 64 -11.93 -11.91 8.41
N TYR A 65 -11.44 -11.41 9.56
CA TYR A 65 -10.10 -11.78 10.06
C TYR A 65 -10.00 -13.25 10.44
N ALA A 66 -11.11 -13.89 10.89
CA ALA A 66 -11.12 -15.32 11.19
C ALA A 66 -10.81 -16.20 9.97
N ILE A 67 -11.19 -15.77 8.75
CA ILE A 67 -10.83 -16.45 7.48
C ILE A 67 -9.31 -16.54 7.31
N MET A 68 -8.57 -15.55 7.83
CA MET A 68 -7.10 -15.47 7.75
C MET A 68 -6.40 -16.03 9.00
N GLY A 69 -7.10 -16.74 9.87
CA GLY A 69 -6.55 -17.30 11.13
C GLY A 69 -6.65 -16.36 12.33
N GLY A 70 -7.48 -15.30 12.27
CA GLY A 70 -7.84 -14.43 13.40
C GLY A 70 -7.06 -13.11 13.49
N GLY A 71 -6.06 -12.88 12.62
CA GLY A 71 -5.27 -11.65 12.59
C GLY A 71 -4.84 -11.28 11.18
N SER A 72 -4.29 -10.08 11.03
CA SER A 72 -3.75 -9.58 9.75
C SER A 72 -2.32 -10.07 9.53
N PRO A 73 -1.99 -10.59 8.34
CA PRO A 73 -0.61 -10.95 7.99
C PRO A 73 0.27 -9.71 7.69
N LEU A 74 -0.29 -8.50 7.72
CA LEU A 74 0.37 -7.30 7.23
C LEU A 74 1.68 -6.98 7.97
N LEU A 75 1.74 -7.17 9.30
CA LEU A 75 2.97 -6.95 10.06
C LEU A 75 4.04 -7.99 9.74
N PRO A 76 3.77 -9.32 9.76
CA PRO A 76 4.73 -10.32 9.31
C PRO A 76 5.25 -10.09 7.88
N GLU A 77 4.38 -9.74 6.95
CA GLU A 77 4.78 -9.41 5.56
C GLU A 77 5.66 -8.17 5.51
N THR A 78 5.33 -7.11 6.25
CA THR A 78 6.15 -5.90 6.34
C THR A 78 7.52 -6.20 6.99
N GLN A 79 7.59 -7.11 7.96
CA GLN A 79 8.85 -7.53 8.57
C GLN A 79 9.76 -8.25 7.57
N LYS A 80 9.21 -9.14 6.74
CA LYS A 80 9.97 -9.78 5.64
C LYS A 80 10.51 -8.74 4.66
N GLN A 81 9.68 -7.77 4.26
CA GLN A 81 10.10 -6.68 3.37
C GLN A 81 11.19 -5.81 4.01
N ALA A 82 11.06 -5.47 5.29
CA ALA A 82 12.06 -4.70 6.02
C ALA A 82 13.41 -5.43 6.10
N GLN A 83 13.41 -6.73 6.38
CA GLN A 83 14.62 -7.56 6.42
C GLN A 83 15.29 -7.66 5.04
N ALA A 84 14.51 -7.94 3.99
CA ALA A 84 15.02 -8.04 2.63
C ALA A 84 15.61 -6.70 2.15
N LEU A 85 14.90 -5.59 2.43
CA LEU A 85 15.37 -4.25 2.11
C LEU A 85 16.66 -3.90 2.88
N GLN A 86 16.72 -4.20 4.17
CA GLN A 86 17.92 -3.94 4.98
C GLN A 86 19.15 -4.69 4.42
N ALA A 87 18.96 -5.95 4.03
CA ALA A 87 20.05 -6.73 3.41
C ALA A 87 20.50 -6.12 2.07
N ALA A 88 19.55 -5.71 1.22
CA ALA A 88 19.86 -5.06 -0.06
C ALA A 88 20.61 -3.73 0.13
N LEU A 89 20.18 -2.92 1.10
CA LEU A 89 20.83 -1.64 1.42
C LEU A 89 22.22 -1.81 2.03
N ALA A 90 22.41 -2.79 2.91
CA ALA A 90 23.72 -3.09 3.49
C ALA A 90 24.73 -3.52 2.40
N ALA A 91 24.28 -4.29 1.41
CA ALA A 91 25.10 -4.66 0.26
C ALA A 91 25.42 -3.47 -0.66
N ALA A 92 24.46 -2.56 -0.87
CA ALA A 92 24.64 -1.37 -1.72
C ALA A 92 25.48 -0.25 -1.06
N HIS A 93 25.48 -0.19 0.28
CA HIS A 93 26.16 0.85 1.07
C HIS A 93 27.05 0.24 2.18
N PRO A 94 28.13 -0.48 1.83
CA PRO A 94 28.93 -1.23 2.79
C PRO A 94 29.67 -0.34 3.81
N GLY A 95 29.75 0.97 3.58
CA GLY A 95 30.32 1.95 4.51
C GLY A 95 29.31 2.56 5.48
N ASP A 96 28.01 2.29 5.33
CA ASP A 96 26.96 2.82 6.17
C ASP A 96 26.42 1.75 7.14
N VAL A 97 25.96 2.20 8.31
CA VAL A 97 25.20 1.36 9.25
C VAL A 97 23.71 1.58 8.98
N VAL A 98 23.12 0.73 8.11
CA VAL A 98 21.72 0.84 7.72
C VAL A 98 20.84 -0.01 8.63
N ARG A 99 19.77 0.57 9.14
CA ARG A 99 18.72 -0.13 9.90
C ARG A 99 17.33 0.25 9.42
N THR A 100 16.48 -0.76 9.26
CA THR A 100 15.06 -0.59 8.92
C THR A 100 14.20 -0.58 10.19
N PHE A 101 13.15 0.25 10.18
CA PHE A 101 12.15 0.39 11.24
C PHE A 101 10.78 0.35 10.62
N ILE A 102 9.80 -0.20 11.33
CA ILE A 102 8.43 -0.31 10.85
C ILE A 102 7.54 0.64 11.65
N ALA A 103 6.80 1.48 10.96
CA ALA A 103 5.84 2.42 11.52
C ALA A 103 4.46 2.15 10.94
N MET A 104 3.61 1.48 11.72
CA MET A 104 2.21 1.27 11.35
C MET A 104 1.36 2.49 11.70
N ARG A 105 0.40 2.81 10.84
CA ARG A 105 -0.42 4.00 11.04
C ARG A 105 -1.53 3.80 12.07
N TYR A 106 -2.14 2.61 12.12
CA TYR A 106 -3.35 2.37 12.91
C TYR A 106 -3.25 1.21 13.89
N TRP A 107 -2.16 0.43 13.86
CA TRP A 107 -1.88 -0.64 14.81
C TRP A 107 -0.39 -0.73 15.15
N ASN A 108 -0.02 -1.67 16.01
CA ASN A 108 1.36 -1.84 16.46
C ASN A 108 2.29 -2.43 15.36
N PRO A 109 3.56 -2.01 15.33
CA PRO A 109 4.17 -0.91 16.09
C PRO A 109 3.68 0.45 15.55
N LEU A 110 3.07 1.26 16.42
CA LEU A 110 2.61 2.60 16.05
C LEU A 110 3.78 3.52 15.68
N THR A 111 3.49 4.57 14.93
CA THR A 111 4.49 5.57 14.51
C THR A 111 5.29 6.15 15.70
N GLU A 112 4.68 6.30 16.88
CA GLU A 112 5.32 6.76 18.11
C GLU A 112 6.39 5.80 18.63
N GLN A 113 6.11 4.50 18.55
CA GLN A 113 7.06 3.46 18.95
C GLN A 113 8.25 3.43 17.99
N ALA A 114 7.99 3.43 16.68
CA ALA A 114 9.03 3.52 15.67
C ALA A 114 9.88 4.79 15.83
N ALA A 115 9.26 5.93 16.11
CA ALA A 115 9.94 7.19 16.33
C ALA A 115 10.90 7.13 17.54
N ALA A 116 10.49 6.49 18.64
CA ALA A 116 11.34 6.29 19.81
C ALA A 116 12.53 5.35 19.50
N GLU A 117 12.30 4.26 18.76
CA GLU A 117 13.36 3.33 18.35
C GLU A 117 14.37 3.99 17.40
N VAL A 118 13.91 4.80 16.44
CA VAL A 118 14.77 5.57 15.54
C VAL A 118 15.58 6.62 16.33
N ALA A 119 14.96 7.30 17.27
CA ALA A 119 15.68 8.27 18.12
C ALA A 119 16.77 7.58 18.97
N ALA A 120 16.49 6.39 19.51
CA ALA A 120 17.47 5.59 20.26
C ALA A 120 18.59 5.05 19.33
N PHE A 121 18.30 4.78 18.07
CA PHE A 121 19.33 4.45 17.07
C PHE A 121 20.23 5.64 16.75
N ALA A 122 19.84 6.88 17.05
CA ALA A 122 20.59 8.12 16.80
C ALA A 122 21.15 8.19 15.36
N PRO A 123 20.30 8.23 14.31
CA PRO A 123 20.74 8.26 12.93
C PRO A 123 21.32 9.62 12.54
N ASP A 124 22.20 9.62 11.54
CA ASP A 124 22.62 10.82 10.81
C ASP A 124 21.59 11.20 9.74
N GLU A 125 21.02 10.18 9.08
CA GLU A 125 20.06 10.31 8.00
C GLU A 125 18.84 9.39 8.22
N ILE A 126 17.67 9.90 7.88
CA ILE A 126 16.41 9.16 7.97
C ILE A 126 15.72 9.20 6.60
N VAL A 127 15.38 8.04 6.07
CA VAL A 127 14.55 7.93 4.88
C VAL A 127 13.18 7.40 5.26
N LEU A 128 12.15 8.20 5.03
CA LEU A 128 10.75 7.86 5.22
C LEU A 128 10.24 7.18 3.94
N LEU A 129 9.93 5.89 4.02
CA LEU A 129 9.58 5.06 2.87
C LEU A 129 8.17 4.47 3.05
N PRO A 130 7.12 5.10 2.51
CA PRO A 130 5.79 4.52 2.49
C PRO A 130 5.73 3.25 1.63
N LEU A 131 5.12 2.19 2.18
CA LEU A 131 4.80 0.98 1.42
C LEU A 131 3.47 1.12 0.67
N TYR A 132 3.24 2.32 0.16
CA TYR A 132 2.14 2.69 -0.73
C TYR A 132 2.74 3.20 -2.03
N PRO A 133 2.66 2.43 -3.14
CA PRO A 133 3.30 2.82 -4.40
C PRO A 133 2.76 4.15 -4.94
N GLN A 134 1.46 4.37 -4.78
CA GLN A 134 0.78 5.60 -5.18
C GLN A 134 0.59 6.51 -3.97
N PHE A 135 0.83 7.80 -4.15
CA PHE A 135 0.55 8.80 -3.13
C PHE A 135 -0.95 8.99 -2.95
N SER A 136 -1.39 9.07 -1.69
CA SER A 136 -2.70 9.62 -1.34
C SER A 136 -2.61 10.44 -0.06
N THR A 137 -3.50 11.43 0.06
CA THR A 137 -3.71 12.21 1.29
C THR A 137 -4.16 11.34 2.45
N THR A 138 -4.79 10.19 2.17
CA THR A 138 -5.30 9.24 3.16
C THR A 138 -4.28 8.21 3.63
N THR A 139 -3.16 8.06 2.93
CA THR A 139 -2.11 7.08 3.24
C THR A 139 -0.76 7.75 3.48
N THR A 140 -0.01 8.04 2.43
CA THR A 140 1.34 8.62 2.51
C THR A 140 1.34 9.93 3.29
N ALA A 141 0.45 10.88 2.95
CA ALA A 141 0.41 12.17 3.64
C ALA A 141 0.05 12.02 5.13
N SER A 142 -0.92 11.15 5.47
CA SER A 142 -1.30 10.87 6.86
C SER A 142 -0.12 10.29 7.65
N SER A 143 0.62 9.33 7.07
CA SER A 143 1.77 8.69 7.70
C SER A 143 2.93 9.67 7.91
N LEU A 144 3.30 10.46 6.89
CA LEU A 144 4.36 11.47 6.97
C LEU A 144 4.00 12.57 7.99
N LYS A 145 2.74 13.03 7.97
CA LYS A 145 2.26 14.01 8.95
C LYS A 145 2.42 13.49 10.38
N ARG A 146 1.99 12.23 10.64
CA ARG A 146 2.11 11.64 11.96
C ARG A 146 3.56 11.51 12.40
N TRP A 147 4.46 11.11 11.51
CA TRP A 147 5.89 11.08 11.78
C TRP A 147 6.42 12.44 12.23
N HIS A 148 6.14 13.49 11.49
CA HIS A 148 6.60 14.86 11.83
C HIS A 148 5.97 15.40 13.13
N GLU A 149 4.79 14.92 13.51
CA GLU A 149 4.17 15.28 14.80
C GLU A 149 4.86 14.62 15.99
N VAL A 150 5.45 13.43 15.84
CA VAL A 150 5.94 12.64 16.98
C VAL A 150 7.45 12.50 17.04
N TYR A 151 8.16 12.52 15.92
CA TYR A 151 9.61 12.37 15.91
C TYR A 151 10.32 13.64 16.44
N ARG A 152 11.22 13.44 17.41
CA ARG A 152 11.99 14.51 18.06
C ARG A 152 13.48 14.15 18.21
N GLY A 153 13.91 13.08 17.54
CA GLY A 153 15.31 12.61 17.60
C GLY A 153 16.24 13.35 16.62
N PRO A 154 17.51 12.93 16.60
CA PRO A 154 18.52 13.44 15.67
C PRO A 154 18.33 12.90 14.26
N GLY A 155 19.08 13.45 13.29
CA GLY A 155 19.11 13.02 11.91
C GLY A 155 18.27 13.90 10.99
N ARG A 156 18.63 13.87 9.70
CA ARG A 156 17.90 14.61 8.65
C ARG A 156 16.89 13.70 7.97
N SER A 157 15.62 14.07 8.06
CA SER A 157 14.54 13.31 7.41
C SER A 157 14.39 13.69 5.93
N ARG A 158 14.29 12.66 5.09
CA ARG A 158 13.91 12.71 3.69
C ARG A 158 12.76 11.76 3.45
N ALA A 159 11.92 12.00 2.48
CA ALA A 159 10.79 11.13 2.20
C ALA A 159 10.69 10.76 0.73
N VAL A 160 10.37 9.51 0.47
CA VAL A 160 9.84 9.06 -0.82
C VAL A 160 8.33 9.29 -0.80
N CYS A 161 7.81 10.12 -1.70
CA CYS A 161 6.37 10.38 -1.71
C CYS A 161 5.58 9.27 -2.42
N CYS A 162 6.13 8.71 -3.50
CA CYS A 162 5.49 7.70 -4.32
C CYS A 162 6.51 7.03 -5.27
N TYR A 163 6.11 5.90 -5.86
CA TYR A 163 6.89 5.17 -6.88
C TYR A 163 5.98 4.41 -7.86
N PRO A 164 4.92 5.04 -8.41
CA PRO A 164 3.88 4.36 -9.19
C PRO A 164 4.41 3.74 -10.49
N ARG A 165 5.52 4.25 -11.02
CA ARG A 165 6.16 3.79 -12.26
C ARG A 165 7.60 3.32 -12.04
N ALA A 166 7.99 2.97 -10.82
CA ALA A 166 9.31 2.40 -10.56
C ALA A 166 9.48 1.09 -11.32
N GLU A 167 10.58 0.96 -12.06
CA GLU A 167 10.81 -0.17 -12.96
C GLU A 167 10.66 -1.53 -12.26
N GLY A 168 11.30 -1.71 -11.12
CA GLY A 168 11.21 -2.98 -10.38
C GLY A 168 9.83 -3.25 -9.77
N TRP A 169 9.04 -2.21 -9.44
CA TRP A 169 7.65 -2.35 -9.05
C TRP A 169 6.81 -2.86 -10.23
N ILE A 170 6.93 -2.22 -11.39
CA ILE A 170 6.23 -2.63 -12.61
C ILE A 170 6.64 -4.04 -13.05
N ALA A 171 7.95 -4.37 -12.99
CA ALA A 171 8.46 -5.69 -13.35
C ALA A 171 7.89 -6.79 -12.46
N ALA A 172 7.83 -6.58 -11.14
CA ALA A 172 7.26 -7.54 -10.20
C ALA A 172 5.77 -7.82 -10.47
N LEU A 173 4.97 -6.79 -10.72
CA LEU A 173 3.56 -6.95 -11.07
C LEU A 173 3.39 -7.65 -12.43
N ALA A 174 4.15 -7.24 -13.44
CA ALA A 174 4.07 -7.82 -14.79
C ALA A 174 4.49 -9.30 -14.80
N GLU A 175 5.47 -9.68 -13.99
CA GLU A 175 5.86 -11.10 -13.81
C GLU A 175 4.73 -11.92 -13.22
N GLY A 176 4.11 -11.43 -12.13
CA GLY A 176 2.95 -12.08 -11.50
C GLY A 176 1.76 -12.23 -12.44
N VAL A 177 1.46 -11.18 -13.24
CA VAL A 177 0.40 -11.22 -14.25
C VAL A 177 0.72 -12.26 -15.31
N ARG A 178 1.94 -12.28 -15.88
CA ARG A 178 2.34 -13.28 -16.89
C ARG A 178 2.25 -14.71 -16.35
N ALA A 179 2.64 -14.93 -15.09
CA ALA A 179 2.52 -16.25 -14.47
C ALA A 179 1.06 -16.72 -14.40
N LYS A 180 0.12 -15.82 -14.04
CA LYS A 180 -1.31 -16.14 -13.98
C LYS A 180 -1.95 -16.28 -15.38
N LEU A 181 -1.50 -15.55 -16.36
CA LEU A 181 -1.91 -15.76 -17.75
C LEU A 181 -1.45 -17.12 -18.28
N ALA A 182 -0.24 -17.53 -17.95
CA ALA A 182 0.27 -18.87 -18.29
C ALA A 182 -0.54 -20.00 -17.60
N GLU A 183 -0.99 -19.76 -16.35
CA GLU A 183 -1.87 -20.68 -15.62
C GLU A 183 -3.28 -20.76 -16.26
N ALA A 184 -3.80 -19.66 -16.81
CA ALA A 184 -5.06 -19.61 -17.52
C ALA A 184 -5.04 -20.38 -18.84
N GLY A 185 -3.85 -20.62 -19.45
CA GLY A 185 -3.69 -21.31 -20.72
C GLY A 185 -4.34 -20.56 -21.89
N ASP A 186 -5.08 -21.28 -22.72
CA ASP A 186 -5.77 -20.70 -23.89
C ASP A 186 -7.14 -20.08 -23.57
N ALA A 187 -7.55 -20.06 -22.30
CA ALA A 187 -8.82 -19.47 -21.93
C ALA A 187 -8.81 -17.95 -22.19
N PRO A 188 -9.87 -17.38 -22.81
CA PRO A 188 -9.97 -15.94 -22.95
C PRO A 188 -10.12 -15.30 -21.55
N VAL A 189 -9.22 -14.41 -21.18
CA VAL A 189 -9.23 -13.76 -19.88
C VAL A 189 -9.00 -12.26 -19.99
N ARG A 190 -9.66 -11.51 -19.13
CA ARG A 190 -9.41 -10.08 -18.89
C ARG A 190 -8.56 -9.89 -17.65
N VAL A 191 -7.52 -9.05 -17.74
CA VAL A 191 -6.74 -8.66 -16.57
C VAL A 191 -7.44 -7.49 -15.86
N LEU A 192 -7.86 -7.68 -14.60
CA LEU A 192 -8.45 -6.64 -13.77
C LEU A 192 -7.38 -6.09 -12.79
N PHE A 193 -7.01 -4.84 -13.00
CA PHE A 193 -6.17 -4.11 -12.05
C PHE A 193 -7.06 -3.55 -10.92
N SER A 194 -7.04 -4.21 -9.76
CA SER A 194 -7.83 -3.81 -8.61
C SER A 194 -7.02 -2.90 -7.69
N ALA A 195 -7.52 -1.69 -7.47
CA ALA A 195 -6.97 -0.73 -6.52
C ALA A 195 -7.98 -0.47 -5.40
N HIS A 196 -7.50 -0.02 -4.23
CA HIS A 196 -8.43 0.42 -3.18
C HIS A 196 -9.24 1.62 -3.67
N GLY A 197 -10.56 1.58 -3.50
CA GLY A 197 -11.44 2.68 -3.84
C GLY A 197 -11.19 3.90 -2.94
N VAL A 198 -11.28 5.10 -3.50
CA VAL A 198 -11.31 6.35 -2.75
C VAL A 198 -12.53 7.16 -3.19
N PRO A 199 -13.16 7.92 -2.29
CA PRO A 199 -14.23 8.83 -2.67
C PRO A 199 -13.75 9.87 -3.69
N GLU A 200 -14.54 10.15 -4.74
CA GLU A 200 -14.20 11.14 -5.78
C GLU A 200 -13.84 12.51 -5.19
N LYS A 201 -14.49 12.92 -4.10
CA LYS A 201 -14.17 14.17 -3.40
C LYS A 201 -12.71 14.26 -2.90
N ILE A 202 -12.02 13.14 -2.73
CA ILE A 202 -10.59 13.12 -2.36
C ILE A 202 -9.76 13.52 -3.57
N ILE A 203 -10.09 12.99 -4.74
CA ILE A 203 -9.39 13.29 -6.00
C ILE A 203 -9.63 14.75 -6.39
N ASP A 204 -10.89 15.11 -6.63
CA ASP A 204 -11.24 16.43 -7.16
C ASP A 204 -11.16 17.54 -6.10
N GLY A 205 -11.69 17.27 -4.90
CA GLY A 205 -11.79 18.28 -3.86
C GLY A 205 -10.50 18.56 -3.11
N ARG A 206 -9.58 17.58 -3.03
CA ARG A 206 -8.28 17.73 -2.36
C ARG A 206 -7.11 17.81 -3.34
N GLY A 207 -7.33 17.57 -4.64
CA GLY A 207 -6.27 17.51 -5.64
C GLY A 207 -5.30 16.35 -5.40
N ASP A 208 -5.84 15.16 -5.07
CA ASP A 208 -5.06 13.96 -4.76
C ASP A 208 -4.66 13.22 -6.04
N PRO A 209 -3.38 12.93 -6.29
CA PRO A 209 -2.90 12.30 -7.51
C PRO A 209 -3.17 10.80 -7.59
N TYR A 210 -3.79 10.18 -6.59
CA TYR A 210 -3.92 8.72 -6.45
C TYR A 210 -4.46 8.04 -7.71
N GLN A 211 -5.58 8.53 -8.25
CA GLN A 211 -6.22 7.92 -9.43
C GLN A 211 -5.29 7.95 -10.65
N GLU A 212 -4.64 9.09 -10.92
CA GLU A 212 -3.69 9.21 -12.03
C GLU A 212 -2.50 8.27 -11.85
N GLN A 213 -1.97 8.17 -10.63
CA GLN A 213 -0.85 7.29 -10.34
C GLN A 213 -1.23 5.80 -10.44
N VAL A 214 -2.46 5.41 -10.06
CA VAL A 214 -3.00 4.06 -10.30
C VAL A 214 -3.07 3.79 -11.81
N GLN A 215 -3.66 4.71 -12.58
CA GLN A 215 -3.74 4.60 -14.04
C GLN A 215 -2.35 4.44 -14.69
N ALA A 216 -1.38 5.23 -14.22
CA ALA A 216 0.00 5.17 -14.72
C ALA A 216 0.68 3.82 -14.38
N THR A 217 0.44 3.27 -13.19
CA THR A 217 0.90 1.94 -12.80
C THR A 217 0.29 0.88 -13.72
N CYS A 218 -1.04 0.88 -13.87
CA CYS A 218 -1.76 -0.10 -14.68
C CYS A 218 -1.31 -0.08 -16.15
N ALA A 219 -1.20 1.10 -16.76
CA ALA A 219 -0.73 1.24 -18.14
C ALA A 219 0.71 0.71 -18.31
N ALA A 220 1.60 0.99 -17.36
CA ALA A 220 2.98 0.51 -17.40
C ALA A 220 3.06 -1.01 -17.24
N VAL A 221 2.25 -1.61 -16.35
CA VAL A 221 2.19 -3.07 -16.18
C VAL A 221 1.57 -3.73 -17.42
N ALA A 222 0.50 -3.16 -17.96
CA ALA A 222 -0.14 -3.66 -19.18
C ALA A 222 0.84 -3.69 -20.35
N GLN A 223 1.59 -2.61 -20.55
CA GLN A 223 2.64 -2.54 -21.54
C GLN A 223 3.75 -3.58 -21.30
N ALA A 224 4.25 -3.67 -20.07
CA ALA A 224 5.32 -4.60 -19.71
C ALA A 224 4.91 -6.07 -19.86
N ALA A 225 3.64 -6.40 -19.56
CA ALA A 225 3.09 -7.74 -19.68
C ALA A 225 2.52 -8.06 -21.08
N GLY A 226 2.45 -7.08 -22.01
CA GLY A 226 1.90 -7.27 -23.35
C GLY A 226 0.41 -7.52 -23.38
N LEU A 227 -0.36 -6.88 -22.47
CA LEU A 227 -1.80 -7.11 -22.33
C LEU A 227 -2.60 -6.43 -23.45
N VAL A 228 -3.60 -7.14 -23.96
CA VAL A 228 -4.56 -6.63 -24.94
C VAL A 228 -5.90 -6.31 -24.27
N ASP A 229 -6.43 -7.22 -23.43
CA ASP A 229 -7.69 -7.05 -22.70
C ASP A 229 -7.43 -6.84 -21.21
N TRP A 230 -7.64 -5.62 -20.73
CA TRP A 230 -7.47 -5.25 -19.33
C TRP A 230 -8.34 -4.06 -18.93
N ALA A 231 -8.67 -3.99 -17.66
CA ALA A 231 -9.45 -2.87 -17.09
C ALA A 231 -8.95 -2.50 -15.69
N ILE A 232 -9.18 -1.26 -15.29
CA ILE A 232 -8.96 -0.79 -13.92
C ILE A 232 -10.28 -0.84 -13.17
N CYS A 233 -10.25 -1.34 -11.95
CA CYS A 233 -11.40 -1.37 -11.07
C CYS A 233 -11.02 -1.01 -9.63
N TYR A 234 -12.02 -0.68 -8.81
CA TYR A 234 -11.80 -0.21 -7.45
C TYR A 234 -12.61 -1.03 -6.46
N GLN A 235 -11.93 -1.57 -5.44
CA GLN A 235 -12.50 -2.41 -4.38
C GLN A 235 -12.79 -1.63 -3.09
N SER A 236 -13.37 -2.29 -2.09
CA SER A 236 -13.51 -1.82 -0.70
C SER A 236 -14.35 -0.56 -0.54
N ARG A 237 -15.38 -0.36 -1.37
CA ARG A 237 -16.30 0.77 -1.27
C ARG A 237 -17.20 0.65 -0.03
N VAL A 238 -17.31 1.70 0.76
CA VAL A 238 -18.14 1.71 1.98
C VAL A 238 -18.97 2.99 2.10
N GLY A 239 -20.23 2.82 2.52
CA GLY A 239 -21.14 3.92 2.78
C GLY A 239 -21.66 4.65 1.54
N PRO A 240 -22.33 5.79 1.70
CA PRO A 240 -23.14 6.44 0.65
C PRO A 240 -22.35 7.42 -0.23
N LEU A 241 -21.02 7.50 -0.08
CA LEU A 241 -20.22 8.43 -0.86
C LEU A 241 -20.11 7.97 -2.33
N LYS A 242 -19.89 8.91 -3.23
CA LYS A 242 -19.51 8.61 -4.61
C LYS A 242 -18.02 8.23 -4.64
N TRP A 243 -17.74 7.02 -5.13
CA TRP A 243 -16.41 6.42 -5.16
C TRP A 243 -15.90 6.34 -6.59
N LEU A 244 -14.59 6.28 -6.75
CA LEU A 244 -13.98 5.94 -8.03
C LEU A 244 -14.56 4.64 -8.58
N GLY A 245 -14.70 4.55 -9.89
CA GLY A 245 -15.29 3.42 -10.59
C GLY A 245 -14.58 3.06 -11.90
N PRO A 246 -14.96 1.92 -12.48
CA PRO A 246 -15.95 0.94 -11.99
C PRO A 246 -15.51 0.22 -10.71
N SER A 247 -16.46 -0.37 -9.94
CA SER A 247 -16.11 -1.28 -8.85
C SER A 247 -15.55 -2.60 -9.37
N THR A 248 -14.83 -3.32 -8.52
CA THR A 248 -14.36 -4.67 -8.87
C THR A 248 -15.54 -5.62 -9.12
N VAL A 249 -16.67 -5.44 -8.40
CA VAL A 249 -17.92 -6.17 -8.67
C VAL A 249 -18.42 -5.93 -10.08
N GLU A 250 -18.62 -4.65 -10.47
CA GLU A 250 -19.07 -4.27 -11.82
C GLU A 250 -18.12 -4.79 -12.92
N ALA A 251 -16.80 -4.80 -12.65
CA ALA A 251 -15.81 -5.30 -13.61
C ALA A 251 -15.89 -6.83 -13.79
N ILE A 252 -16.17 -7.58 -12.72
CA ILE A 252 -16.37 -9.03 -12.78
C ILE A 252 -17.71 -9.36 -13.49
N GLU A 253 -18.79 -8.62 -13.19
CA GLU A 253 -20.08 -8.74 -13.87
C GLU A 253 -19.93 -8.52 -15.38
N GLN A 254 -19.17 -7.50 -15.78
CA GLN A 254 -18.90 -7.23 -17.20
C GLN A 254 -18.07 -8.36 -17.84
N ALA A 255 -17.07 -8.91 -17.16
CA ALA A 255 -16.31 -10.06 -17.66
C ALA A 255 -17.21 -11.29 -17.88
N GLY A 256 -18.15 -11.54 -16.97
CA GLY A 256 -19.17 -12.59 -17.13
C GLY A 256 -20.09 -12.36 -18.33
N ALA A 257 -20.55 -11.12 -18.52
CA ALA A 257 -21.38 -10.76 -19.68
C ALA A 257 -20.62 -10.91 -21.01
N ASP A 258 -19.31 -10.65 -21.00
CA ASP A 258 -18.44 -10.78 -22.18
C ASP A 258 -17.95 -12.23 -22.40
N GLY A 259 -18.26 -13.16 -21.49
CA GLY A 259 -17.87 -14.56 -21.59
C GLY A 259 -16.38 -14.82 -21.41
N VAL A 260 -15.68 -13.99 -20.66
CA VAL A 260 -14.24 -14.12 -20.39
C VAL A 260 -13.95 -14.43 -18.92
N GLY A 261 -12.86 -15.16 -18.65
CA GLY A 261 -12.32 -15.34 -17.32
C GLY A 261 -11.62 -14.07 -16.81
N VAL A 262 -11.14 -14.09 -15.58
CA VAL A 262 -10.49 -12.95 -14.92
C VAL A 262 -9.15 -13.34 -14.32
N VAL A 263 -8.13 -12.53 -14.60
CA VAL A 263 -6.89 -12.48 -13.83
C VAL A 263 -6.89 -11.17 -13.05
N VAL A 264 -7.13 -11.21 -11.73
CA VAL A 264 -7.14 -10.00 -10.89
C VAL A 264 -5.79 -9.77 -10.24
N THR A 265 -5.28 -8.53 -10.30
CA THR A 265 -4.02 -8.13 -9.66
C THR A 265 -4.20 -6.89 -8.77
N PRO A 266 -3.79 -6.95 -7.49
CA PRO A 266 -3.78 -5.79 -6.62
C PRO A 266 -2.65 -4.84 -7.02
N VAL A 267 -2.99 -3.59 -7.40
CA VAL A 267 -2.00 -2.61 -7.90
C VAL A 267 -1.71 -1.46 -6.94
N ALA A 268 -2.39 -1.42 -5.81
CA ALA A 268 -2.16 -0.43 -4.75
C ALA A 268 -1.63 -1.06 -3.45
N PHE A 269 -1.40 -2.37 -3.45
CA PHE A 269 -0.98 -3.15 -2.30
C PHE A 269 0.31 -3.91 -2.58
N VAL A 270 1.25 -3.81 -1.66
CA VAL A 270 2.57 -4.47 -1.78
C VAL A 270 2.71 -5.68 -0.87
N SER A 271 1.72 -5.95 -0.02
CA SER A 271 1.68 -7.05 0.94
C SER A 271 0.29 -7.67 0.97
N GLU A 272 0.22 -8.95 1.34
CA GLU A 272 -1.06 -9.62 1.57
C GLU A 272 -1.73 -9.10 2.85
N HIS A 273 -3.05 -8.95 2.80
CA HIS A 273 -3.88 -8.48 3.91
C HIS A 273 -5.36 -8.81 3.64
N ILE A 274 -6.27 -8.28 4.45
CA ILE A 274 -7.70 -8.59 4.36
C ILE A 274 -8.30 -8.29 2.97
N GLU A 275 -7.86 -7.21 2.33
CA GLU A 275 -8.40 -6.77 1.02
C GLU A 275 -7.86 -7.61 -0.15
N THR A 276 -6.83 -8.42 0.06
CA THR A 276 -6.35 -9.40 -0.91
C THR A 276 -6.85 -10.80 -0.59
N LEU A 277 -6.69 -11.26 0.66
CA LEU A 277 -6.97 -12.63 1.06
C LEU A 277 -8.46 -12.89 1.34
N VAL A 278 -9.26 -11.87 1.63
CA VAL A 278 -10.69 -12.02 1.85
C VAL A 278 -11.47 -11.46 0.67
N GLU A 279 -11.31 -10.18 0.32
CA GLU A 279 -12.08 -9.59 -0.78
C GLU A 279 -11.75 -10.27 -2.12
N LEU A 280 -10.44 -10.38 -2.50
CA LEU A 280 -10.09 -10.93 -3.82
C LEU A 280 -10.14 -12.45 -3.84
N ASP A 281 -9.66 -13.16 -2.81
CA ASP A 281 -9.55 -14.62 -2.84
C ASP A 281 -10.85 -15.34 -2.46
N VAL A 282 -11.74 -14.70 -1.68
CA VAL A 282 -12.98 -15.32 -1.22
C VAL A 282 -14.19 -14.61 -1.83
N GLU A 283 -14.46 -13.35 -1.47
CA GLU A 283 -15.72 -12.68 -1.82
C GLU A 283 -15.87 -12.52 -3.35
N TYR A 284 -14.83 -12.05 -4.04
CA TYR A 284 -14.89 -11.86 -5.48
C TYR A 284 -14.68 -13.16 -6.28
N ALA A 285 -13.96 -14.15 -5.74
CA ALA A 285 -13.89 -15.48 -6.33
C ALA A 285 -15.26 -16.18 -6.29
N GLU A 286 -15.99 -16.08 -5.16
CA GLU A 286 -17.36 -16.57 -5.07
C GLU A 286 -18.32 -15.85 -6.05
N LEU A 287 -18.18 -14.54 -6.18
CA LEU A 287 -18.96 -13.76 -7.14
C LEU A 287 -18.68 -14.23 -8.58
N ALA A 288 -17.41 -14.34 -8.96
CA ALA A 288 -16.99 -14.82 -10.26
C ALA A 288 -17.57 -16.21 -10.56
N HIS A 289 -17.48 -17.13 -9.60
CA HIS A 289 -18.07 -18.47 -9.72
C HIS A 289 -19.59 -18.42 -9.96
N ARG A 290 -20.33 -17.61 -9.17
CA ARG A 290 -21.79 -17.45 -9.35
C ARG A 290 -22.18 -16.89 -10.72
N LEU A 291 -21.33 -16.06 -11.31
CA LEU A 291 -21.53 -15.44 -12.62
C LEU A 291 -20.98 -16.29 -13.78
N GLY A 292 -20.41 -17.47 -13.51
CA GLY A 292 -19.80 -18.32 -14.52
C GLY A 292 -18.49 -17.79 -15.12
N VAL A 293 -17.86 -16.82 -14.45
CA VAL A 293 -16.55 -16.28 -14.82
C VAL A 293 -15.45 -17.29 -14.47
N ALA A 294 -14.90 -17.94 -15.47
CA ALA A 294 -13.86 -18.96 -15.31
C ALA A 294 -12.83 -18.88 -16.45
N PRO A 295 -11.52 -18.99 -16.14
CA PRO A 295 -10.97 -19.07 -14.78
C PRO A 295 -11.06 -17.73 -14.01
N TYR A 296 -11.01 -17.78 -12.68
CA TYR A 296 -10.76 -16.64 -11.83
C TYR A 296 -9.44 -16.87 -11.08
N LEU A 297 -8.42 -16.09 -11.41
CA LEU A 297 -7.05 -16.24 -10.89
C LEU A 297 -6.59 -14.93 -10.26
N ARG A 298 -5.96 -14.99 -9.09
CA ARG A 298 -5.40 -13.81 -8.42
C ARG A 298 -3.87 -13.80 -8.47
N VAL A 299 -3.31 -12.65 -8.85
CA VAL A 299 -1.87 -12.37 -8.76
C VAL A 299 -1.51 -12.03 -7.31
N PRO A 300 -0.57 -12.71 -6.67
CA PRO A 300 -0.09 -12.36 -5.34
C PRO A 300 0.43 -10.92 -5.26
N ALA A 301 0.34 -10.32 -4.07
CA ALA A 301 1.02 -9.05 -3.83
C ALA A 301 2.54 -9.19 -4.01
N ALA A 302 3.23 -8.10 -4.34
CA ALA A 302 4.67 -8.15 -4.67
C ALA A 302 5.55 -8.67 -3.52
N GLY A 303 5.14 -8.49 -2.27
CA GLY A 303 5.81 -9.05 -1.10
C GLY A 303 7.30 -8.75 -1.07
N VAL A 304 8.12 -9.79 -1.15
CA VAL A 304 9.59 -9.72 -1.19
C VAL A 304 10.18 -10.03 -2.57
N ALA A 305 9.41 -9.87 -3.65
CA ALA A 305 9.91 -10.09 -5.00
C ALA A 305 11.23 -9.31 -5.21
N PRO A 306 12.29 -9.94 -5.73
CA PRO A 306 13.61 -9.31 -5.80
C PRO A 306 13.62 -7.98 -6.55
N ALA A 307 12.87 -7.87 -7.66
CA ALA A 307 12.74 -6.64 -8.43
C ALA A 307 12.09 -5.51 -7.61
N PHE A 308 11.06 -5.83 -6.81
CA PHE A 308 10.39 -4.87 -5.95
C PHE A 308 11.32 -4.39 -4.81
N ILE A 309 12.04 -5.30 -4.14
CA ILE A 309 13.00 -4.94 -3.08
C ILE A 309 14.13 -4.07 -3.66
N ALA A 310 14.62 -4.39 -4.87
CA ALA A 310 15.60 -3.56 -5.56
C ALA A 310 15.06 -2.14 -5.86
N ALA A 311 13.78 -2.02 -6.26
CA ALA A 311 13.15 -0.72 -6.45
C ALA A 311 13.05 0.08 -5.14
N LEU A 312 12.69 -0.55 -4.03
CA LEU A 312 12.68 0.11 -2.72
C LEU A 312 14.09 0.57 -2.29
N ALA A 313 15.11 -0.28 -2.51
CA ALA A 313 16.50 0.09 -2.24
C ALA A 313 16.97 1.27 -3.10
N GLY A 314 16.63 1.27 -4.39
CA GLY A 314 16.86 2.39 -5.30
C GLY A 314 16.18 3.68 -4.86
N ALA A 315 14.93 3.58 -4.37
CA ALA A 315 14.18 4.71 -3.84
C ALA A 315 14.86 5.33 -2.60
N VAL A 316 15.37 4.48 -1.68
CA VAL A 316 16.16 4.92 -0.53
C VAL A 316 17.45 5.62 -0.98
N GLY A 317 18.21 5.00 -1.89
CA GLY A 317 19.45 5.58 -2.42
C GLY A 317 19.22 6.95 -3.10
N GLN A 318 18.17 7.08 -3.89
CA GLN A 318 17.79 8.35 -4.52
C GLN A 318 17.39 9.41 -3.48
N ALA A 319 16.62 9.04 -2.44
CA ALA A 319 16.22 9.95 -1.39
C ALA A 319 17.42 10.45 -0.57
N LEU A 320 18.41 9.59 -0.30
CA LEU A 320 19.65 10.00 0.37
C LEU A 320 20.45 11.04 -0.41
N GLY A 321 20.36 11.04 -1.73
CA GLY A 321 21.01 12.04 -2.62
C GLY A 321 20.22 13.33 -2.80
N ARG A 322 19.01 13.47 -2.23
CA ARG A 322 18.12 14.63 -2.40
C ARG A 322 17.70 15.21 -1.06
N ALA A 323 17.14 16.42 -1.06
CA ALA A 323 16.54 17.02 0.12
C ALA A 323 15.00 16.96 0.04
N GLY A 324 14.34 16.92 1.20
CA GLY A 324 12.87 17.01 1.31
C GLY A 324 12.12 15.77 0.88
N VAL A 325 11.02 15.96 0.18
CA VAL A 325 10.12 14.91 -0.31
C VAL A 325 10.29 14.77 -1.82
N SER A 326 10.44 13.57 -2.32
CA SER A 326 10.64 13.33 -3.75
C SER A 326 10.06 11.99 -4.21
N PRO A 327 9.55 11.89 -5.47
CA PRO A 327 9.14 10.64 -6.06
C PRO A 327 10.35 9.77 -6.39
N TYR A 328 10.13 8.46 -6.52
CA TYR A 328 11.09 7.54 -7.11
C TYR A 328 10.65 7.14 -8.53
N GLY A 329 11.54 7.35 -9.49
CA GLY A 329 11.19 7.20 -10.91
C GLY A 329 10.33 8.38 -11.41
N PRO A 330 9.63 8.22 -12.55
CA PRO A 330 8.73 9.24 -13.08
C PRO A 330 7.57 9.51 -12.11
N GLY A 331 7.50 10.72 -11.58
CA GLY A 331 6.41 11.19 -10.73
C GLY A 331 5.25 11.79 -11.54
N CYS A 332 4.31 12.41 -10.86
CA CYS A 332 3.26 13.22 -11.47
C CYS A 332 3.80 14.58 -11.92
N ALA A 333 3.13 15.20 -12.89
CA ALA A 333 3.59 16.45 -13.53
C ALA A 333 3.38 17.72 -12.68
N GLY A 334 3.26 17.61 -11.36
CA GLY A 334 3.12 18.77 -10.46
C GLY A 334 1.78 19.51 -10.55
N ARG A 335 0.78 18.92 -11.20
CA ARG A 335 -0.56 19.52 -11.39
C ARG A 335 -1.54 19.29 -10.23
N TRP A 336 -1.19 18.42 -9.31
CA TRP A 336 -2.04 18.04 -8.19
C TRP A 336 -1.68 18.81 -6.93
N ALA A 337 -2.66 19.54 -6.37
CA ALA A 337 -2.43 20.43 -5.22
C ALA A 337 -1.96 19.69 -3.95
N ALA A 338 -2.35 18.43 -3.78
CA ALA A 338 -1.93 17.61 -2.65
C ALA A 338 -0.59 16.88 -2.88
N CYS A 339 -0.02 16.92 -4.10
CA CYS A 339 1.26 16.30 -4.38
C CYS A 339 2.38 17.06 -3.68
N PRO A 340 3.21 16.40 -2.83
CA PRO A 340 4.26 17.08 -2.08
C PRO A 340 5.55 17.33 -2.90
N CYS A 341 5.56 16.98 -4.18
CA CYS A 341 6.71 17.09 -5.08
C CYS A 341 6.42 17.99 -6.28
#